data_a54f2070c9959c7f30080b17c6d881f9
#
_entry.id   a54f2070c9959c7f30080b17c6d881f9
#
_cell.length_a   1.000
_cell.length_b   1.000
_cell.length_c   1.000
_cell.angle_alpha   90.00
_cell.angle_beta   90.00
_cell.angle_gamma   90.00
#
_symmetry.space_group_name_H-M   'P 1'
#
loop_
_entity.id
_entity.type
_entity.pdbx_description
1 polymer ?
#
loop_
_entity_poly.entity_id
_entity_poly.type
_entity_poly.pdbx_seq_one_letter_code
_entity_poly.pdbx_strand_id
1 'polypeptide(L)'
;RTLQATMPKIKIVETIWDTDKYPRASVYAQQTDLAKMHCTGDWLLYLQTDEVIHEKYLPEIKSACEKYVADQRVEGFIFRFEHFWGDFSHVNRSHNFYPYEMRIARNLPQIHSWRDAQSFRIFSQGDEFLPDYFVKEGTRKLRAVQLDAEVYHYGWARHPATMNSKN
;
A
#
# COMPACT_ATOMS: atom_id res chain seq x y z
N ARG A 1 9.19 19.32 5.78
CA ARG A 1 9.54 20.54 4.99
C ARG A 1 10.98 20.48 4.47
N THR A 2 11.95 19.96 5.24
CA THR A 2 13.36 19.85 4.81
C THR A 2 13.55 18.89 3.64
N LEU A 3 12.85 17.73 3.64
CA LEU A 3 12.90 16.75 2.54
C LEU A 3 12.40 17.33 1.21
N GLN A 4 11.30 18.08 1.23
CA GLN A 4 10.76 18.70 0.02
C GLN A 4 11.72 19.75 -0.58
N ALA A 5 12.46 20.46 0.28
CA ALA A 5 13.46 21.45 -0.18
C ALA A 5 14.64 20.80 -0.90
N THR A 6 15.04 19.59 -0.48
CA THR A 6 16.16 18.85 -1.06
C THR A 6 15.75 17.90 -2.20
N MET A 7 14.47 17.53 -2.26
CA MET A 7 13.91 16.60 -3.26
C MET A 7 12.64 17.19 -3.90
N PRO A 8 12.75 17.99 -4.95
CA PRO A 8 11.62 18.74 -5.52
C PRO A 8 10.50 17.87 -6.10
N LYS A 9 10.76 16.57 -6.32
CA LYS A 9 9.73 15.61 -6.74
C LYS A 9 8.79 15.17 -5.60
N ILE A 10 9.15 15.44 -4.34
CA ILE A 10 8.32 15.10 -3.18
C ILE A 10 7.23 16.16 -3.04
N LYS A 11 5.98 15.72 -3.05
CA LYS A 11 4.80 16.52 -2.69
C LYS A 11 4.31 16.08 -1.31
N ILE A 12 4.30 17.01 -0.35
CA ILE A 12 3.73 16.76 0.98
C ILE A 12 2.27 17.22 0.94
N VAL A 13 1.36 16.33 1.32
CA VAL A 13 -0.07 16.61 1.47
C VAL A 13 -0.40 16.52 2.95
N GLU A 14 -0.74 17.66 3.54
CA GLU A 14 -1.17 17.75 4.95
C GLU A 14 -2.69 17.54 5.01
N THR A 15 -3.15 16.62 5.85
CA THR A 15 -4.56 16.26 5.97
C THR A 15 -4.96 16.12 7.44
N ILE A 16 -6.27 16.20 7.69
CA ILE A 16 -6.84 15.89 9.01
C ILE A 16 -7.28 14.42 9.02
N TRP A 17 -6.90 13.72 10.08
CA TRP A 17 -7.25 12.33 10.29
C TRP A 17 -8.49 12.23 11.17
N ASP A 18 -9.63 11.98 10.55
CA ASP A 18 -10.92 11.83 11.23
C ASP A 18 -11.18 10.36 11.58
N THR A 19 -10.69 9.96 12.75
CA THR A 19 -10.82 8.57 13.24
C THR A 19 -12.25 8.23 13.68
N ASP A 20 -13.07 9.21 13.99
CA ASP A 20 -14.46 9.00 14.36
C ASP A 20 -15.30 8.69 13.12
N LYS A 21 -15.09 9.43 12.04
CA LYS A 21 -15.73 9.18 10.75
C LYS A 21 -15.25 7.89 10.08
N TYR A 22 -13.95 7.58 10.24
CA TYR A 22 -13.32 6.39 9.64
C TYR A 22 -12.77 5.45 10.72
N PRO A 23 -13.66 4.69 11.41
CA PRO A 23 -13.28 3.81 12.51
C PRO A 23 -12.53 2.56 12.04
N ARG A 24 -12.09 1.73 12.98
CA ARG A 24 -11.40 0.44 12.72
C ARG A 24 -10.16 0.59 11.83
N ALA A 25 -9.42 1.69 12.00
CA ALA A 25 -8.24 2.02 11.19
C ALA A 25 -8.53 2.27 9.69
N SER A 26 -9.80 2.38 9.26
CA SER A 26 -10.15 2.72 7.86
C SER A 26 -9.70 4.12 7.46
N VAL A 27 -9.36 4.96 8.43
CA VAL A 27 -8.71 6.26 8.19
C VAL A 27 -7.42 6.11 7.38
N TYR A 28 -6.67 5.01 7.52
CA TYR A 28 -5.47 4.76 6.70
C TYR A 28 -5.84 4.57 5.21
N ALA A 29 -6.92 3.86 4.92
CA ALA A 29 -7.40 3.70 3.55
C ALA A 29 -7.87 5.02 2.96
N GLN A 30 -8.63 5.80 3.73
CA GLN A 30 -9.09 7.14 3.34
C GLN A 30 -7.91 8.08 3.06
N GLN A 31 -6.86 8.07 3.89
CA GLN A 31 -5.65 8.86 3.68
C GLN A 31 -4.84 8.39 2.46
N THR A 32 -4.85 7.08 2.18
CA THR A 32 -4.24 6.52 0.96
C THR A 32 -4.96 6.99 -0.29
N ASP A 33 -6.30 7.02 -0.27
CA ASP A 33 -7.09 7.52 -1.39
C ASP A 33 -6.90 9.04 -1.59
N LEU A 34 -6.78 9.81 -0.52
CA LEU A 34 -6.41 11.23 -0.61
C LEU A 34 -5.03 11.42 -1.27
N ALA A 35 -4.04 10.64 -0.89
CA ALA A 35 -2.72 10.69 -1.51
C ALA A 35 -2.77 10.29 -3.00
N LYS A 36 -3.58 9.27 -3.34
CA LYS A 36 -3.81 8.82 -4.71
C LYS A 36 -4.32 9.95 -5.61
N MET A 37 -5.23 10.81 -5.15
CA MET A 37 -5.78 11.93 -5.91
C MET A 37 -4.71 12.92 -6.40
N HIS A 38 -3.53 12.90 -5.81
CA HIS A 38 -2.40 13.72 -6.21
C HIS A 38 -1.43 13.03 -7.16
N CYS A 39 -1.70 11.79 -7.53
CA CYS A 39 -0.86 11.00 -8.44
C CYS A 39 -1.40 11.08 -9.87
N THR A 40 -0.50 11.21 -10.85
CA THR A 40 -0.85 11.37 -12.27
C THR A 40 -0.31 10.26 -13.17
N GLY A 41 0.47 9.31 -12.63
CA GLY A 41 0.99 8.17 -13.39
C GLY A 41 -0.07 7.10 -13.64
N ASP A 42 0.20 6.18 -14.57
CA ASP A 42 -0.66 5.03 -14.87
C ASP A 42 -0.73 4.02 -13.72
N TRP A 43 0.34 3.96 -12.94
CA TRP A 43 0.51 3.08 -11.80
C TRP A 43 0.76 3.86 -10.52
N LEU A 44 0.22 3.36 -9.43
CA LEU A 44 0.41 3.86 -8.06
C LEU A 44 1.30 2.87 -7.33
N LEU A 45 2.44 3.32 -6.81
CA LEU A 45 3.21 2.56 -5.83
C LEU A 45 2.84 3.07 -4.43
N TYR A 46 2.26 2.19 -3.62
CA TYR A 46 1.91 2.46 -2.24
C TYR A 46 2.91 1.78 -1.30
N LEU A 47 3.52 2.56 -0.43
CA LEU A 47 4.37 2.05 0.64
C LEU A 47 4.02 2.75 1.96
N GLN A 48 3.97 1.98 3.03
CA GLN A 48 3.87 2.50 4.39
C GLN A 48 5.23 2.96 4.89
N THR A 49 5.26 3.76 5.93
CA THR A 49 6.51 4.36 6.46
C THR A 49 7.48 3.33 7.05
N ASP A 50 7.00 2.14 7.36
CA ASP A 50 7.75 1.00 7.87
C ASP A 50 7.99 -0.10 6.80
N GLU A 51 7.79 0.23 5.54
CA GLU A 51 8.02 -0.66 4.40
C GLU A 51 9.12 -0.12 3.49
N VAL A 52 9.98 -1.01 2.98
CA VAL A 52 11.07 -0.67 2.07
C VAL A 52 11.13 -1.69 0.93
N ILE A 53 11.34 -1.19 -0.28
CA ILE A 53 11.70 -2.00 -1.45
C ILE A 53 13.19 -1.76 -1.71
N HIS A 54 13.98 -2.85 -1.77
CA HIS A 54 15.39 -2.75 -2.10
C HIS A 54 15.57 -2.34 -3.57
N GLU A 55 16.54 -1.47 -3.85
CA GLU A 55 16.81 -0.94 -5.19
C GLU A 55 17.09 -2.02 -6.24
N LYS A 56 17.56 -3.21 -5.85
CA LYS A 56 17.76 -4.35 -6.76
C LYS A 56 16.51 -4.77 -7.52
N TYR A 57 15.31 -4.48 -6.97
CA TYR A 57 14.01 -4.83 -7.57
C TYR A 57 13.46 -3.74 -8.50
N LEU A 58 14.01 -2.52 -8.48
CA LEU A 58 13.50 -1.41 -9.28
C LEU A 58 13.48 -1.69 -10.79
N PRO A 59 14.51 -2.36 -11.39
CA PRO A 59 14.49 -2.70 -12.82
C PRO A 59 13.33 -3.64 -13.19
N GLU A 60 13.04 -4.66 -12.35
CA GLU A 60 11.93 -5.58 -12.58
C GLU A 60 10.59 -4.87 -12.46
N ILE A 61 10.39 -4.08 -11.40
CA ILE A 61 9.18 -3.30 -11.19
C ILE A 61 8.91 -2.39 -12.38
N LYS A 62 9.94 -1.66 -12.83
CA LYS A 62 9.84 -0.77 -13.99
C LYS A 62 9.45 -1.55 -15.26
N SER A 63 10.14 -2.65 -15.54
CA SER A 63 9.87 -3.52 -16.69
C SER A 63 8.44 -4.07 -16.67
N ALA A 64 7.94 -4.49 -15.51
CA ALA A 64 6.57 -4.97 -15.37
C ALA A 64 5.55 -3.84 -15.62
N CYS A 65 5.77 -2.66 -15.07
CA CYS A 65 4.90 -1.50 -15.30
C CYS A 65 4.84 -1.14 -16.79
N GLU A 66 5.97 -1.10 -17.48
CA GLU A 66 6.05 -0.82 -18.91
C GLU A 66 5.37 -1.93 -19.75
N LYS A 67 5.66 -3.19 -19.44
CA LYS A 67 5.09 -4.35 -20.13
C LYS A 67 3.56 -4.38 -20.08
N TYR A 68 3.00 -4.08 -18.91
CA TYR A 68 1.56 -4.22 -18.70
C TYR A 68 0.78 -2.91 -18.81
N VAL A 69 1.40 -1.78 -19.16
CA VAL A 69 0.70 -0.49 -19.25
C VAL A 69 -0.48 -0.55 -20.24
N ALA A 70 -0.33 -1.22 -21.39
CA ALA A 70 -1.38 -1.38 -22.38
C ALA A 70 -2.35 -2.54 -22.08
N ASP A 71 -1.98 -3.50 -21.23
CA ASP A 71 -2.85 -4.65 -20.91
C ASP A 71 -3.79 -4.33 -19.75
N GLN A 72 -4.99 -3.87 -20.08
CA GLN A 72 -6.02 -3.49 -19.08
C GLN A 72 -6.53 -4.68 -18.23
N ARG A 73 -6.15 -5.91 -18.55
CA ARG A 73 -6.48 -7.08 -17.74
C ARG A 73 -5.63 -7.16 -16.48
N VAL A 74 -4.45 -6.54 -16.46
CA VAL A 74 -3.58 -6.45 -15.29
C VAL A 74 -3.88 -5.15 -14.55
N GLU A 75 -4.31 -5.25 -13.30
CA GLU A 75 -4.79 -4.13 -12.49
C GLU A 75 -3.84 -3.79 -11.33
N GLY A 76 -2.85 -4.65 -11.07
CA GLY A 76 -1.87 -4.40 -10.02
C GLY A 76 -0.77 -5.45 -9.97
N PHE A 77 0.17 -5.24 -9.04
CA PHE A 77 1.28 -6.16 -8.81
C PHE A 77 1.36 -6.51 -7.32
N ILE A 78 1.61 -7.81 -7.07
CA ILE A 78 1.75 -8.41 -5.75
C ILE A 78 3.23 -8.62 -5.47
N PHE A 79 3.65 -8.31 -4.26
CA PHE A 79 5.00 -8.49 -3.75
C PHE A 79 5.02 -9.55 -2.67
N ARG A 80 6.13 -10.25 -2.52
CA ARG A 80 6.41 -11.04 -1.34
C ARG A 80 6.77 -10.13 -0.18
N PHE A 81 6.32 -10.47 1.04
CA PHE A 81 6.63 -9.70 2.24
C PHE A 81 7.61 -10.47 3.13
N GLU A 82 8.66 -9.77 3.55
CA GLU A 82 9.58 -10.21 4.58
C GLU A 82 9.32 -9.38 5.85
N HIS A 83 8.63 -9.97 6.82
CA HIS A 83 8.27 -9.30 8.08
C HIS A 83 9.37 -9.46 9.10
N PHE A 84 10.09 -8.39 9.41
CA PHE A 84 11.10 -8.39 10.46
C PHE A 84 10.46 -8.35 11.84
N TRP A 85 11.01 -9.13 12.78
CA TRP A 85 10.44 -9.29 14.10
C TRP A 85 11.51 -9.15 15.19
N GLY A 86 11.28 -8.25 16.14
CA GLY A 86 12.17 -8.03 17.28
C GLY A 86 13.40 -7.21 16.93
N ASP A 87 14.03 -7.49 15.81
CA ASP A 87 15.18 -6.78 15.26
C ASP A 87 15.24 -6.83 13.73
N PHE A 88 16.32 -6.31 13.15
CA PHE A 88 16.52 -6.26 11.69
C PHE A 88 17.17 -7.54 11.10
N SER A 89 17.40 -8.58 11.90
CA SER A 89 18.06 -9.81 11.49
C SER A 89 17.13 -11.02 11.47
N HIS A 90 15.96 -10.92 12.10
CA HIS A 90 15.01 -12.02 12.21
C HIS A 90 13.75 -11.74 11.40
N VAL A 91 13.42 -12.67 10.50
CA VAL A 91 12.20 -12.64 9.69
C VAL A 91 11.18 -13.62 10.26
N ASN A 92 9.95 -13.14 10.48
CA ASN A 92 8.84 -13.97 10.90
C ASN A 92 8.10 -14.55 9.69
N ARG A 93 8.10 -15.88 9.60
CA ARG A 93 7.41 -16.64 8.53
C ARG A 93 6.22 -17.44 9.05
N SER A 94 5.68 -17.08 10.22
CA SER A 94 4.51 -17.76 10.76
C SER A 94 3.26 -17.42 9.95
N HIS A 95 2.25 -18.30 10.02
CA HIS A 95 0.97 -18.15 9.33
C HIS A 95 0.13 -16.94 9.80
N ASN A 96 0.54 -16.27 10.87
CA ASN A 96 -0.12 -15.06 11.36
C ASN A 96 0.22 -13.81 10.54
N PHE A 97 1.25 -13.90 9.66
CA PHE A 97 1.68 -12.80 8.80
C PHE A 97 1.35 -13.12 7.35
N TYR A 98 0.81 -12.14 6.63
CA TYR A 98 0.54 -12.30 5.21
C TYR A 98 1.85 -12.37 4.42
N PRO A 99 2.05 -13.43 3.61
CA PRO A 99 3.29 -13.58 2.85
C PRO A 99 3.32 -12.74 1.56
N TYR A 100 2.18 -12.29 1.11
CA TYR A 100 2.02 -11.54 -0.13
C TYR A 100 1.00 -10.44 0.03
N GLU A 101 1.31 -9.25 -0.52
CA GLU A 101 0.36 -8.15 -0.56
C GLU A 101 0.59 -7.27 -1.79
N MET A 102 -0.46 -6.56 -2.20
CA MET A 102 -0.40 -5.65 -3.33
C MET A 102 0.23 -4.32 -2.89
N ARG A 103 1.21 -3.86 -3.66
CA ARG A 103 1.82 -2.53 -3.45
C ARG A 103 1.84 -1.68 -4.71
N ILE A 104 1.48 -2.25 -5.87
CA ILE A 104 1.24 -1.45 -7.07
C ILE A 104 -0.17 -1.72 -7.57
N ALA A 105 -0.91 -0.66 -7.85
CA ALA A 105 -2.24 -0.70 -8.44
C ALA A 105 -2.34 0.29 -9.60
N ARG A 106 -3.25 0.04 -10.56
CA ARG A 106 -3.56 1.04 -11.59
C ARG A 106 -4.16 2.28 -10.97
N ASN A 107 -3.84 3.42 -11.56
CA ASN A 107 -4.43 4.69 -11.18
C ASN A 107 -5.79 4.87 -11.88
N LEU A 108 -6.79 4.11 -11.43
CA LEU A 108 -8.15 4.19 -11.97
C LEU A 108 -9.11 4.74 -10.89
N PRO A 109 -10.12 5.55 -11.25
CA PRO A 109 -11.05 6.13 -10.28
C PRO A 109 -11.71 5.09 -9.37
N GLN A 110 -12.10 3.94 -9.91
CA GLN A 110 -12.79 2.87 -9.18
C GLN A 110 -11.87 1.99 -8.32
N ILE A 111 -10.56 2.18 -8.34
CA ILE A 111 -9.63 1.46 -7.48
C ILE A 111 -9.40 2.27 -6.23
N HIS A 112 -9.78 1.72 -5.09
CA HIS A 112 -9.63 2.34 -3.78
C HIS A 112 -8.81 1.46 -2.85
N SER A 113 -8.17 2.09 -1.89
CA SER A 113 -7.59 1.40 -0.74
C SER A 113 -8.69 0.65 0.03
N TRP A 114 -8.32 -0.37 0.78
CA TRP A 114 -9.29 -1.23 1.44
C TRP A 114 -8.89 -1.59 2.86
N ARG A 115 -9.87 -1.62 3.77
CA ARG A 115 -9.70 -1.82 5.21
C ARG A 115 -8.81 -0.76 5.86
N ASP A 116 -7.74 -1.20 6.50
CA ASP A 116 -6.71 -0.43 7.16
C ASP A 116 -5.52 -0.10 6.22
N ALA A 117 -5.83 0.14 4.94
CA ALA A 117 -4.86 0.29 3.84
C ALA A 117 -4.01 -0.97 3.60
N GLN A 118 -4.52 -2.13 3.95
CA GLN A 118 -3.83 -3.39 3.71
C GLN A 118 -3.64 -3.66 2.21
N SER A 119 -4.68 -3.39 1.39
CA SER A 119 -4.69 -3.71 -0.03
C SER A 119 -5.56 -2.74 -0.83
N PHE A 120 -5.85 -3.08 -2.09
CA PHE A 120 -6.75 -2.34 -2.97
C PHE A 120 -7.87 -3.22 -3.50
N ARG A 121 -9.02 -2.61 -3.78
CA ARG A 121 -10.16 -3.25 -4.44
C ARG A 121 -10.73 -2.33 -5.51
N ILE A 122 -11.44 -2.92 -6.48
CA ILE A 122 -12.34 -2.19 -7.39
C ILE A 122 -13.71 -2.12 -6.74
N PHE A 123 -14.26 -0.92 -6.75
CA PHE A 123 -15.61 -0.61 -6.30
C PHE A 123 -16.48 -0.33 -7.53
N SER A 124 -17.71 -0.89 -7.57
CA SER A 124 -18.62 -0.75 -8.70
C SER A 124 -19.12 0.69 -8.86
N GLN A 125 -19.16 1.44 -7.78
CA GLN A 125 -19.40 2.87 -7.76
C GLN A 125 -18.06 3.56 -7.57
N GLY A 126 -17.65 4.34 -8.56
CA GLY A 126 -16.38 5.07 -8.54
C GLY A 126 -16.51 6.37 -7.78
N ASP A 127 -16.88 6.32 -6.50
CA ASP A 127 -16.98 7.50 -5.67
C ASP A 127 -15.62 7.90 -5.12
N GLU A 128 -15.34 9.18 -5.10
CA GLU A 128 -14.09 9.78 -4.64
C GLU A 128 -13.79 9.48 -3.15
N PHE A 129 -14.87 9.31 -2.36
CA PHE A 129 -14.79 8.98 -0.93
C PHE A 129 -15.79 7.89 -0.59
N LEU A 130 -15.28 6.77 -0.08
CA LEU A 130 -16.11 5.65 0.34
C LEU A 130 -16.63 5.89 1.76
N PRO A 131 -17.91 5.63 2.01
CA PRO A 131 -18.46 5.70 3.36
C PRO A 131 -17.97 4.56 4.26
N ASP A 132 -17.63 3.41 3.68
CA ASP A 132 -17.09 2.24 4.41
C ASP A 132 -16.02 1.50 3.57
N TYR A 133 -14.78 1.55 4.03
CA TYR A 133 -13.65 0.84 3.44
C TYR A 133 -13.62 -0.66 3.73
N PHE A 134 -14.54 -1.17 4.55
CA PHE A 134 -14.65 -2.61 4.87
C PHE A 134 -15.72 -3.33 4.07
N VAL A 135 -16.54 -2.62 3.31
CA VAL A 135 -17.61 -3.20 2.51
C VAL A 135 -17.04 -4.15 1.44
N LYS A 136 -17.61 -5.34 1.33
CA LYS A 136 -17.26 -6.32 0.27
C LYS A 136 -18.26 -6.33 -0.87
N GLU A 137 -19.53 -6.08 -0.56
CA GLU A 137 -20.59 -6.02 -1.56
C GLU A 137 -20.33 -4.91 -2.56
N GLY A 138 -20.55 -5.18 -3.85
CA GLY A 138 -20.22 -4.23 -4.90
C GLY A 138 -18.73 -4.00 -5.14
N THR A 139 -17.86 -4.83 -4.55
CA THR A 139 -16.41 -4.72 -4.75
C THR A 139 -15.80 -6.04 -5.22
N ARG A 140 -14.64 -5.97 -5.86
CA ARG A 140 -13.84 -7.16 -6.20
C ARG A 140 -12.34 -6.93 -5.98
N LYS A 141 -11.61 -8.02 -5.85
CA LYS A 141 -10.14 -7.98 -5.87
C LYS A 141 -9.63 -7.55 -7.25
N LEU A 142 -8.47 -6.91 -7.27
CA LEU A 142 -7.75 -6.60 -8.51
C LEU A 142 -7.20 -7.89 -9.14
N ARG A 143 -7.17 -7.92 -10.47
CA ARG A 143 -6.42 -8.92 -11.22
C ARG A 143 -4.96 -8.51 -11.22
N ALA A 144 -4.13 -9.29 -10.54
CA ALA A 144 -2.76 -8.91 -10.27
C ALA A 144 -1.76 -9.96 -10.77
N VAL A 145 -0.58 -9.48 -11.14
CA VAL A 145 0.61 -10.29 -11.43
C VAL A 145 1.52 -10.27 -10.22
N GLN A 146 2.04 -11.42 -9.83
CA GLN A 146 3.06 -11.50 -8.80
C GLN A 146 4.43 -11.17 -9.42
N LEU A 147 5.16 -10.28 -8.77
CA LEU A 147 6.55 -9.95 -9.12
C LEU A 147 7.51 -10.81 -8.30
N ASP A 148 8.70 -11.06 -8.85
CA ASP A 148 9.83 -11.62 -8.09
C ASP A 148 10.55 -10.51 -7.32
N ALA A 149 9.78 -9.76 -6.55
CA ALA A 149 10.22 -8.62 -5.76
C ALA A 149 9.66 -8.69 -4.34
N GLU A 150 10.42 -8.15 -3.41
CA GLU A 150 10.10 -8.19 -1.98
C GLU A 150 9.87 -6.80 -1.41
N VAL A 151 8.95 -6.74 -0.45
CA VAL A 151 8.79 -5.61 0.46
C VAL A 151 9.30 -6.04 1.84
N TYR A 152 10.24 -5.28 2.37
CA TYR A 152 10.76 -5.44 3.71
C TYR A 152 9.91 -4.62 4.68
N HIS A 153 9.22 -5.29 5.59
CA HIS A 153 8.32 -4.68 6.55
C HIS A 153 8.93 -4.70 7.95
N TYR A 154 9.20 -3.51 8.48
CA TYR A 154 9.89 -3.28 9.76
C TYR A 154 8.95 -2.92 10.91
N GLY A 155 7.65 -2.92 10.71
CA GLY A 155 6.67 -2.52 11.73
C GLY A 155 6.75 -3.30 13.05
N TRP A 156 7.35 -4.48 13.02
CA TRP A 156 7.58 -5.36 14.17
C TRP A 156 9.06 -5.52 14.55
N ALA A 157 9.98 -4.83 13.87
CA ALA A 157 11.40 -4.79 14.19
C ALA A 157 11.65 -3.84 15.37
N ARG A 158 11.11 -4.16 16.54
CA ARG A 158 11.15 -3.34 17.75
C ARG A 158 11.54 -4.18 18.96
N HIS A 159 12.21 -3.55 19.93
CA HIS A 159 12.49 -4.21 21.20
C HIS A 159 11.20 -4.75 21.83
N PRO A 160 11.18 -5.97 22.40
CA PRO A 160 9.98 -6.59 22.97
C PRO A 160 9.23 -5.70 23.98
N ALA A 161 9.96 -4.92 24.77
CA ALA A 161 9.35 -4.00 25.72
C ALA A 161 8.48 -2.90 25.07
N THR A 162 8.76 -2.53 23.81
CA THR A 162 7.96 -1.54 23.06
C THR A 162 6.85 -2.16 22.23
N MET A 163 6.84 -3.49 22.08
CA MET A 163 5.79 -4.20 21.36
C MET A 163 4.47 -4.26 22.14
N ASN A 164 4.54 -4.34 23.46
CA ASN A 164 3.37 -4.39 24.33
C ASN A 164 2.57 -3.07 24.41
N SER A 165 3.12 -1.98 23.90
CA SER A 165 2.43 -0.68 23.87
C SER A 165 1.55 -0.45 22.64
N LYS A 166 1.45 -1.43 21.73
CA LYS A 166 0.59 -1.38 20.52
C LYS A 166 -0.79 -2.03 20.70
N ASN A 167 -1.09 -2.55 21.91
CA ASN A 167 -2.39 -3.15 22.23
C ASN A 167 -3.26 -2.17 22.99
#